data_6b89841cf536d31feb8af10717f10a0c
#
_entry.id   6b89841cf536d31feb8af10717f10a0c
#
_cell.length_a   1.000
_cell.length_b   1.000
_cell.length_c   1.000
_cell.angle_alpha   90.00
_cell.angle_beta   90.00
_cell.angle_gamma   90.00
#
_symmetry.space_group_name_H-M   'P 1'
#
loop_
_entity.id
_entity.type
_entity.pdbx_description
1 polymer ?
#
loop_
_entity_poly.entity_id
_entity_poly.type
_entity_poly.pdbx_seq_one_letter_code
_entity_poly.pdbx_strand_id
1 'polypeptide(L)'
;MKHLLVIRLSAMGDVAMTVPVLRALSLKHPELKITVVSRPFFQPFFNGLENVSFFPVDLNKKHKGMIGLVRLYNDLKKLNIDAVADFHNVLRSKVIRGLFAVNGKKVAFTDKERKDNKALTRPKNKVFAPVKSMFERHKDTLVRLGFSFDLLNPQFPDKALLSDQILGITGNKMNKWIGIAPFAQYDSKIYPLDLMQKVVDGLAKETIKIFLFGGGKKEIEKLYQLKKEHPNVQVVAGKIKLQEELDLISNLDLMLSMDSGNGHIASMLGVNVITLWGATHPYSGFSPFNQPLENCLTADREKYPMLPTSVYGNKEVEGYEDVMRTIEPEIIINKIKKDLDL
;
A
#
# COMPACT_ATOMS: atom_id res chain seq x y z
N MET A 1 18.84 -14.42 -18.37
CA MET A 1 17.95 -13.25 -18.43
C MET A 1 18.68 -12.12 -17.73
N LYS A 2 18.87 -10.98 -18.42
CA LYS A 2 19.69 -9.87 -17.90
C LYS A 2 18.85 -8.62 -17.59
N HIS A 3 17.68 -8.44 -18.23
CA HIS A 3 16.85 -7.27 -18.05
C HIS A 3 15.37 -7.62 -17.96
N LEU A 4 14.78 -7.37 -16.79
CA LEU A 4 13.36 -7.59 -16.47
C LEU A 4 12.60 -6.24 -16.54
N LEU A 5 11.47 -6.23 -17.23
CA LEU A 5 10.48 -5.14 -17.18
C LEU A 5 9.36 -5.51 -16.21
N VAL A 6 9.07 -4.65 -15.26
CA VAL A 6 7.93 -4.80 -14.32
C VAL A 6 6.91 -3.71 -14.60
N ILE A 7 5.64 -4.06 -14.80
CA ILE A 7 4.58 -3.11 -15.13
C ILE A 7 3.59 -3.01 -13.97
N ARG A 8 3.55 -1.85 -13.27
CA ARG A 8 2.52 -1.51 -12.30
C ARG A 8 2.19 -0.01 -12.35
N LEU A 9 1.10 0.35 -13.03
CA LEU A 9 0.78 1.74 -13.37
C LEU A 9 0.02 2.49 -12.27
N SER A 10 -0.68 1.78 -11.39
CA SER A 10 -1.55 2.27 -10.30
C SER A 10 -2.13 1.10 -9.47
N ALA A 11 -2.83 1.28 -8.33
CA ALA A 11 -2.93 2.52 -7.58
C ALA A 11 -1.73 2.66 -6.62
N MET A 12 -1.72 3.70 -5.77
CA MET A 12 -0.58 4.01 -4.88
C MET A 12 -0.21 2.82 -3.98
N GLY A 13 -1.17 2.27 -3.23
CA GLY A 13 -0.93 1.10 -2.38
C GLY A 13 -0.47 -0.13 -3.16
N ASP A 14 -1.07 -0.38 -4.32
CA ASP A 14 -0.65 -1.51 -5.18
C ASP A 14 0.77 -1.35 -5.73
N VAL A 15 1.21 -0.12 -6.01
CA VAL A 15 2.60 0.15 -6.41
C VAL A 15 3.54 -0.06 -5.22
N ALA A 16 3.18 0.44 -4.03
CA ALA A 16 3.93 0.21 -2.80
C ALA A 16 4.09 -1.30 -2.51
N MET A 17 3.05 -2.11 -2.72
CA MET A 17 3.11 -3.57 -2.54
C MET A 17 4.11 -4.27 -3.47
N THR A 18 4.53 -3.65 -4.57
CA THR A 18 5.57 -4.25 -5.45
C THR A 18 6.97 -4.10 -4.88
N VAL A 19 7.21 -3.10 -4.04
CA VAL A 19 8.55 -2.74 -3.56
C VAL A 19 9.20 -3.84 -2.73
N PRO A 20 8.55 -4.45 -1.71
CA PRO A 20 9.17 -5.54 -0.95
C PRO A 20 9.53 -6.75 -1.81
N VAL A 21 8.69 -7.08 -2.80
CA VAL A 21 8.93 -8.20 -3.72
C VAL A 21 10.14 -7.91 -4.62
N LEU A 22 10.23 -6.67 -5.14
CA LEU A 22 11.36 -6.26 -5.98
C LEU A 22 12.64 -6.11 -5.16
N ARG A 23 12.57 -5.68 -3.91
CA ARG A 23 13.72 -5.66 -3.00
C ARG A 23 14.26 -7.07 -2.77
N ALA A 24 13.40 -8.03 -2.45
CA ALA A 24 13.81 -9.42 -2.26
C ALA A 24 14.42 -10.02 -3.54
N LEU A 25 13.82 -9.75 -4.70
CA LEU A 25 14.34 -10.16 -6.01
C LEU A 25 15.72 -9.52 -6.28
N SER A 26 15.84 -8.21 -6.06
CA SER A 26 17.04 -7.42 -6.28
C SER A 26 18.21 -7.92 -5.45
N LEU A 27 17.99 -8.19 -4.18
CA LEU A 27 19.01 -8.72 -3.27
C LEU A 27 19.46 -10.13 -3.65
N LYS A 28 18.54 -10.98 -4.13
CA LYS A 28 18.85 -12.35 -4.54
C LYS A 28 19.53 -12.41 -5.91
N HIS A 29 19.27 -11.42 -6.77
CA HIS A 29 19.77 -11.35 -8.15
C HIS A 29 20.38 -9.98 -8.44
N PRO A 30 21.52 -9.62 -7.81
CA PRO A 30 22.13 -8.28 -7.96
C PRO A 30 22.57 -7.96 -9.39
N GLU A 31 22.84 -8.99 -10.21
CA GLU A 31 23.20 -8.86 -11.63
C GLU A 31 21.98 -8.56 -12.54
N LEU A 32 20.75 -8.76 -12.04
CA LEU A 32 19.53 -8.56 -12.82
C LEU A 32 19.20 -7.07 -12.91
N LYS A 33 19.22 -6.51 -14.11
CA LYS A 33 18.67 -5.18 -14.33
C LYS A 33 17.14 -5.24 -14.31
N ILE A 34 16.52 -4.40 -13.50
CA ILE A 34 15.06 -4.29 -13.39
C ILE A 34 14.63 -2.90 -13.82
N THR A 35 13.65 -2.79 -14.70
CA THR A 35 13.01 -1.51 -15.03
C THR A 35 11.55 -1.57 -14.61
N VAL A 36 11.15 -0.67 -13.72
CA VAL A 36 9.76 -0.52 -13.29
C VAL A 36 9.08 0.56 -14.13
N VAL A 37 7.96 0.20 -14.75
CA VAL A 37 7.11 1.13 -15.51
C VAL A 37 5.92 1.54 -14.67
N SER A 38 5.88 2.83 -14.29
CA SER A 38 4.80 3.39 -13.48
C SER A 38 4.61 4.88 -13.73
N ARG A 39 3.62 5.50 -13.07
CA ARG A 39 3.42 6.95 -13.14
C ARG A 39 4.56 7.68 -12.43
N PRO A 40 5.02 8.85 -12.92
CA PRO A 40 6.15 9.61 -12.34
C PRO A 40 6.01 9.84 -10.84
N PHE A 41 4.80 10.07 -10.36
CA PHE A 41 4.50 10.28 -8.94
C PHE A 41 5.04 9.18 -8.02
N PHE A 42 5.12 7.93 -8.50
CA PHE A 42 5.54 6.77 -7.69
C PHE A 42 7.05 6.50 -7.75
N GLN A 43 7.82 7.32 -8.47
CA GLN A 43 9.28 7.11 -8.56
C GLN A 43 9.96 7.00 -7.20
N PRO A 44 9.62 7.81 -6.18
CA PRO A 44 10.26 7.74 -4.86
C PRO A 44 10.18 6.36 -4.17
N PHE A 45 9.17 5.55 -4.47
CA PHE A 45 9.03 4.21 -3.87
C PHE A 45 10.17 3.25 -4.22
N PHE A 46 10.86 3.49 -5.33
CA PHE A 46 11.92 2.64 -5.87
C PHE A 46 13.33 3.16 -5.60
N ASN A 47 13.45 4.31 -4.94
CA ASN A 47 14.74 4.84 -4.51
C ASN A 47 15.40 3.87 -3.52
N GLY A 48 16.73 3.72 -3.59
CA GLY A 48 17.47 2.79 -2.74
C GLY A 48 17.40 1.31 -3.16
N LEU A 49 16.90 1.00 -4.35
CA LEU A 49 17.02 -0.31 -5.00
C LEU A 49 18.07 -0.21 -6.12
N GLU A 50 19.30 -0.70 -5.87
CA GLU A 50 20.48 -0.41 -6.71
C GLU A 50 20.34 -0.84 -8.18
N ASN A 51 19.80 -2.05 -8.42
CA ASN A 51 19.64 -2.59 -9.78
C ASN A 51 18.24 -2.32 -10.37
N VAL A 52 17.44 -1.42 -9.73
CA VAL A 52 16.09 -1.04 -10.18
C VAL A 52 16.10 0.37 -10.76
N SER A 53 15.75 0.47 -12.04
CA SER A 53 15.56 1.73 -12.76
C SER A 53 14.07 2.03 -12.90
N PHE A 54 13.69 3.30 -12.91
CA PHE A 54 12.31 3.74 -13.08
C PHE A 54 12.07 4.31 -14.48
N PHE A 55 11.01 3.86 -15.14
CA PHE A 55 10.56 4.41 -16.42
C PHE A 55 9.22 5.13 -16.24
N PRO A 56 9.16 6.47 -16.33
CA PRO A 56 7.96 7.26 -16.14
C PRO A 56 6.99 7.14 -17.31
N VAL A 57 5.72 6.86 -17.02
CA VAL A 57 4.64 6.75 -18.03
C VAL A 57 3.67 7.91 -17.91
N ASP A 58 3.51 8.65 -18.99
CA ASP A 58 2.49 9.70 -19.11
C ASP A 58 1.24 9.16 -19.84
N LEU A 59 0.32 8.62 -19.07
CA LEU A 59 -0.95 8.06 -19.58
C LEU A 59 -1.99 9.11 -19.98
N ASN A 60 -1.76 10.37 -19.65
CA ASN A 60 -2.69 11.45 -19.95
C ASN A 60 -2.35 12.17 -21.27
N LYS A 61 -1.07 12.16 -21.66
CA LYS A 61 -0.56 12.82 -22.88
C LYS A 61 0.15 11.82 -23.80
N LYS A 62 1.47 11.67 -23.65
CA LYS A 62 2.35 10.92 -24.57
C LYS A 62 1.91 9.47 -24.80
N HIS A 63 1.47 8.78 -23.74
CA HIS A 63 1.13 7.34 -23.74
C HIS A 63 -0.38 7.10 -23.63
N LYS A 64 -1.21 8.09 -24.03
CA LYS A 64 -2.68 8.01 -23.98
C LYS A 64 -3.23 7.17 -25.15
N GLY A 65 -4.23 6.32 -24.84
CA GLY A 65 -4.96 5.51 -25.83
C GLY A 65 -4.10 4.43 -26.48
N MET A 66 -4.62 3.74 -27.50
CA MET A 66 -3.94 2.62 -28.16
C MET A 66 -2.63 3.05 -28.84
N ILE A 67 -2.65 4.18 -29.56
CA ILE A 67 -1.45 4.73 -30.23
C ILE A 67 -0.39 5.08 -29.20
N GLY A 68 -0.80 5.65 -28.05
CA GLY A 68 0.10 5.94 -26.93
C GLY A 68 0.72 4.68 -26.31
N LEU A 69 -0.01 3.57 -26.25
CA LEU A 69 0.53 2.29 -25.74
C LEU A 69 1.56 1.69 -26.74
N VAL A 70 1.34 1.84 -28.04
CA VAL A 70 2.34 1.43 -29.06
C VAL A 70 3.59 2.29 -28.94
N ARG A 71 3.46 3.61 -28.75
CA ARG A 71 4.61 4.49 -28.47
C ARG A 71 5.36 4.06 -27.21
N LEU A 72 4.64 3.77 -26.11
CA LEU A 72 5.24 3.26 -24.88
C LEU A 72 6.02 1.96 -25.12
N TYR A 73 5.43 1.00 -25.87
CA TYR A 73 6.13 -0.22 -26.24
C TYR A 73 7.42 0.07 -27.02
N ASN A 74 7.38 0.97 -28.01
CA ASN A 74 8.56 1.34 -28.81
C ASN A 74 9.65 2.02 -27.97
N ASP A 75 9.27 2.85 -26.98
CA ASP A 75 10.22 3.45 -26.04
C ASP A 75 10.86 2.37 -25.14
N LEU A 76 10.05 1.45 -24.62
CA LEU A 76 10.51 0.36 -23.75
C LEU A 76 11.37 -0.67 -24.51
N LYS A 77 11.07 -0.94 -25.79
CA LYS A 77 11.84 -1.86 -26.63
C LYS A 77 13.31 -1.46 -26.75
N LYS A 78 13.59 -0.16 -26.74
CA LYS A 78 14.97 0.40 -26.79
C LYS A 78 15.82 0.01 -25.59
N LEU A 79 15.20 -0.43 -24.50
CA LEU A 79 15.89 -0.85 -23.28
C LEU A 79 16.43 -2.28 -23.33
N ASN A 80 16.26 -3.00 -24.45
CA ASN A 80 16.71 -4.39 -24.62
C ASN A 80 16.15 -5.33 -23.53
N ILE A 81 14.83 -5.30 -23.32
CA ILE A 81 14.13 -6.12 -22.33
C ILE A 81 14.16 -7.61 -22.75
N ASP A 82 14.46 -8.49 -21.80
CA ASP A 82 14.44 -9.94 -22.00
C ASP A 82 13.11 -10.57 -21.58
N ALA A 83 12.51 -10.06 -20.50
CA ALA A 83 11.25 -10.58 -19.96
C ALA A 83 10.37 -9.48 -19.37
N VAL A 84 9.06 -9.75 -19.28
CA VAL A 84 8.06 -8.83 -18.74
C VAL A 84 7.23 -9.49 -17.66
N ALA A 85 7.23 -8.88 -16.47
CA ALA A 85 6.33 -9.19 -15.37
C ALA A 85 5.21 -8.15 -15.31
N ASP A 86 4.00 -8.52 -15.69
CA ASP A 86 2.83 -7.64 -15.60
C ASP A 86 2.15 -7.81 -14.23
N PHE A 87 2.55 -6.98 -13.27
CA PHE A 87 1.96 -6.95 -11.93
C PHE A 87 0.61 -6.22 -11.89
N HIS A 88 0.23 -5.56 -12.99
CA HIS A 88 -1.03 -4.82 -13.04
C HIS A 88 -2.20 -5.65 -13.61
N ASN A 89 -1.93 -6.40 -14.67
CA ASN A 89 -2.88 -7.28 -15.36
C ASN A 89 -4.24 -6.60 -15.67
N VAL A 90 -4.18 -5.40 -16.26
CA VAL A 90 -5.33 -4.63 -16.78
C VAL A 90 -5.18 -4.42 -18.29
N LEU A 91 -6.22 -3.93 -18.96
CA LEU A 91 -6.23 -3.80 -20.42
C LEU A 91 -4.96 -3.12 -20.98
N ARG A 92 -4.54 -2.00 -20.39
CA ARG A 92 -3.35 -1.26 -20.84
C ARG A 92 -2.07 -2.09 -20.73
N SER A 93 -1.85 -2.75 -19.60
CA SER A 93 -0.64 -3.57 -19.40
C SER A 93 -0.70 -4.86 -20.21
N LYS A 94 -1.89 -5.42 -20.47
CA LYS A 94 -2.06 -6.57 -21.36
C LYS A 94 -1.63 -6.26 -22.78
N VAL A 95 -1.96 -5.06 -23.30
CA VAL A 95 -1.51 -4.62 -24.64
C VAL A 95 0.01 -4.56 -24.70
N ILE A 96 0.65 -3.88 -23.74
CA ILE A 96 2.12 -3.77 -23.70
C ILE A 96 2.76 -5.16 -23.58
N ARG A 97 2.30 -5.97 -22.64
CA ARG A 97 2.77 -7.35 -22.47
C ARG A 97 2.61 -8.18 -23.74
N GLY A 98 1.44 -8.07 -24.42
CA GLY A 98 1.14 -8.77 -25.67
C GLY A 98 2.12 -8.40 -26.79
N LEU A 99 2.46 -7.11 -26.94
CA LEU A 99 3.44 -6.64 -27.92
C LEU A 99 4.84 -7.22 -27.66
N PHE A 100 5.25 -7.35 -26.39
CA PHE A 100 6.51 -8.02 -26.05
C PHE A 100 6.45 -9.54 -26.33
N ALA A 101 5.32 -10.21 -26.02
CA ALA A 101 5.15 -11.63 -26.28
C ALA A 101 5.22 -11.97 -27.78
N VAL A 102 4.55 -11.20 -28.65
CA VAL A 102 4.60 -11.36 -30.10
C VAL A 102 6.03 -11.17 -30.65
N ASN A 103 6.85 -10.35 -29.98
CA ASN A 103 8.26 -10.16 -30.31
C ASN A 103 9.21 -11.15 -29.60
N GLY A 104 8.70 -12.32 -29.19
CA GLY A 104 9.48 -13.44 -28.67
C GLY A 104 9.99 -13.27 -27.24
N LYS A 105 9.50 -12.28 -26.48
CA LYS A 105 9.94 -12.07 -25.08
C LYS A 105 9.14 -12.94 -24.13
N LYS A 106 9.81 -13.47 -23.09
CA LYS A 106 9.12 -14.19 -22.00
C LYS A 106 8.21 -13.22 -21.23
N VAL A 107 6.95 -13.63 -20.98
CA VAL A 107 5.99 -12.79 -20.26
C VAL A 107 5.26 -13.59 -19.21
N ALA A 108 5.03 -13.00 -18.05
CA ALA A 108 4.14 -13.52 -17.02
C ALA A 108 3.30 -12.38 -16.44
N PHE A 109 2.23 -12.74 -15.75
CA PHE A 109 1.33 -11.74 -15.15
C PHE A 109 0.79 -12.23 -13.83
N THR A 110 0.48 -11.29 -12.94
CA THR A 110 -0.09 -11.58 -11.63
C THR A 110 -1.54 -12.05 -11.76
N ASP A 111 -1.82 -13.21 -11.19
CA ASP A 111 -3.20 -13.68 -11.02
C ASP A 111 -3.90 -12.79 -9.98
N LYS A 112 -5.13 -12.45 -10.26
CA LYS A 112 -5.98 -11.64 -9.36
C LYS A 112 -6.82 -12.49 -8.41
N GLU A 113 -6.72 -13.81 -8.48
CA GLU A 113 -7.48 -14.77 -7.66
C GLU A 113 -8.98 -14.41 -7.62
N ARG A 114 -9.54 -14.09 -8.79
CA ARG A 114 -10.91 -13.56 -8.88
C ARG A 114 -11.97 -14.54 -8.41
N LYS A 115 -11.73 -15.85 -8.63
CA LYS A 115 -12.64 -16.92 -8.22
C LYS A 115 -12.74 -16.99 -6.70
N ASP A 116 -11.59 -16.99 -6.02
CA ASP A 116 -11.50 -17.11 -4.56
C ASP A 116 -11.96 -15.83 -3.87
N ASN A 117 -11.57 -14.67 -4.41
CA ASN A 117 -12.09 -13.39 -3.96
C ASN A 117 -13.63 -13.27 -4.12
N LYS A 118 -14.20 -13.81 -5.22
CA LYS A 118 -15.65 -13.87 -5.38
C LYS A 118 -16.29 -14.82 -4.36
N ALA A 119 -15.65 -15.97 -4.07
CA ALA A 119 -16.12 -16.90 -3.06
C ALA A 119 -16.09 -16.30 -1.66
N LEU A 120 -15.05 -15.52 -1.34
CA LEU A 120 -14.89 -14.79 -0.06
C LEU A 120 -15.93 -13.68 0.13
N THR A 121 -16.36 -12.99 -0.94
CA THR A 121 -17.21 -11.79 -0.81
C THR A 121 -18.67 -11.98 -1.22
N ARG A 122 -19.06 -13.16 -1.69
CA ARG A 122 -20.46 -13.45 -2.08
C ARG A 122 -21.36 -13.56 -0.86
N PRO A 123 -22.64 -13.11 -0.93
CA PRO A 123 -23.55 -13.12 0.21
C PRO A 123 -24.00 -14.53 0.60
N LYS A 124 -24.16 -15.45 -0.37
CA LYS A 124 -24.60 -16.84 -0.14
C LYS A 124 -23.46 -17.82 -0.42
N ASN A 125 -23.44 -18.94 0.33
CA ASN A 125 -22.41 -20.00 0.20
C ASN A 125 -20.98 -19.41 0.24
N LYS A 126 -20.74 -18.43 1.10
CA LYS A 126 -19.45 -17.78 1.30
C LYS A 126 -18.39 -18.79 1.74
N VAL A 127 -17.20 -18.69 1.14
CA VAL A 127 -16.02 -19.41 1.59
C VAL A 127 -15.14 -18.39 2.33
N PHE A 128 -15.17 -18.45 3.66
CA PHE A 128 -14.40 -17.57 4.51
C PHE A 128 -13.03 -18.19 4.80
N ALA A 129 -12.12 -18.05 3.84
CA ALA A 129 -10.74 -18.55 3.92
C ALA A 129 -9.77 -17.53 3.31
N PRO A 130 -8.51 -17.48 3.80
CA PRO A 130 -7.50 -16.60 3.24
C PRO A 130 -7.23 -16.91 1.77
N VAL A 131 -7.23 -15.87 0.95
CA VAL A 131 -6.78 -15.90 -0.44
C VAL A 131 -5.27 -15.60 -0.44
N LYS A 132 -4.52 -16.18 -1.37
CA LYS A 132 -3.07 -15.95 -1.49
C LYS A 132 -2.76 -14.45 -1.50
N SER A 133 -1.77 -14.02 -0.71
CA SER A 133 -1.41 -12.61 -0.58
C SER A 133 -0.95 -12.01 -1.93
N MET A 134 -1.12 -10.71 -2.11
CA MET A 134 -0.67 -10.03 -3.33
C MET A 134 0.85 -10.15 -3.51
N PHE A 135 1.61 -10.18 -2.43
CA PHE A 135 3.06 -10.38 -2.45
C PHE A 135 3.44 -11.75 -3.02
N GLU A 136 2.78 -12.83 -2.56
CA GLU A 136 2.98 -14.17 -3.09
C GLU A 136 2.52 -14.29 -4.55
N ARG A 137 1.45 -13.61 -4.94
CA ARG A 137 0.99 -13.56 -6.36
C ARG A 137 2.03 -12.88 -7.26
N HIS A 138 2.67 -11.82 -6.78
CA HIS A 138 3.77 -11.14 -7.49
C HIS A 138 5.01 -12.03 -7.55
N LYS A 139 5.38 -12.69 -6.46
CA LYS A 139 6.45 -13.67 -6.40
C LYS A 139 6.20 -14.80 -7.41
N ASP A 140 5.02 -15.41 -7.43
CA ASP A 140 4.66 -16.46 -8.39
C ASP A 140 4.79 -16.00 -9.84
N THR A 141 4.52 -14.72 -10.11
CA THR A 141 4.71 -14.15 -11.45
C THR A 141 6.19 -14.17 -11.85
N LEU A 142 7.08 -13.84 -10.93
CA LEU A 142 8.52 -13.85 -11.13
C LEU A 142 9.08 -15.29 -11.21
N VAL A 143 8.57 -16.20 -10.40
CA VAL A 143 8.92 -17.63 -10.46
C VAL A 143 8.57 -18.21 -11.83
N ARG A 144 7.42 -17.88 -12.42
CA ARG A 144 7.07 -18.28 -13.80
C ARG A 144 8.02 -17.74 -14.88
N LEU A 145 8.74 -16.67 -14.59
CA LEU A 145 9.80 -16.15 -15.46
C LEU A 145 11.16 -16.83 -15.22
N GLY A 146 11.27 -17.68 -14.20
CA GLY A 146 12.48 -18.45 -13.89
C GLY A 146 13.33 -17.86 -12.75
N PHE A 147 12.80 -16.90 -11.96
CA PHE A 147 13.48 -16.35 -10.79
C PHE A 147 13.14 -17.15 -9.53
N SER A 148 14.17 -17.54 -8.78
CA SER A 148 14.01 -18.23 -7.49
C SER A 148 14.44 -17.28 -6.36
N PHE A 149 13.51 -16.96 -5.46
CA PHE A 149 13.72 -16.17 -4.25
C PHE A 149 12.53 -16.37 -3.29
N ASP A 150 12.67 -15.96 -2.05
CA ASP A 150 11.59 -16.01 -1.07
C ASP A 150 11.30 -14.61 -0.48
N LEU A 151 10.24 -14.52 0.32
CA LEU A 151 9.85 -13.31 1.02
C LEU A 151 9.99 -13.46 2.55
N LEU A 152 10.64 -14.54 2.98
CA LEU A 152 10.94 -14.81 4.38
C LEU A 152 12.10 -13.92 4.84
N ASN A 153 12.07 -13.49 6.10
CA ASN A 153 13.09 -12.63 6.68
C ASN A 153 13.42 -11.40 5.81
N PRO A 154 12.42 -10.58 5.49
CA PRO A 154 12.59 -9.47 4.58
C PRO A 154 13.58 -8.44 5.12
N GLN A 155 14.38 -7.88 4.22
CA GLN A 155 15.21 -6.72 4.53
C GLN A 155 14.46 -5.45 4.17
N PHE A 156 14.55 -4.46 5.06
CA PHE A 156 13.96 -3.14 4.88
C PHE A 156 15.05 -2.10 4.67
N PRO A 157 14.73 -0.93 4.11
CA PRO A 157 15.69 0.16 4.04
C PRO A 157 15.99 0.70 5.44
N ASP A 158 17.17 1.29 5.60
CA ASP A 158 17.49 2.08 6.78
C ASP A 158 16.53 3.26 6.93
N LYS A 159 16.36 3.73 8.17
CA LYS A 159 15.58 4.94 8.43
C LYS A 159 16.25 6.13 7.75
N ALA A 160 15.45 6.89 7.01
CA ALA A 160 15.96 8.06 6.30
C ALA A 160 16.42 9.17 7.28
N LEU A 161 17.45 9.92 6.89
CA LEU A 161 17.79 11.16 7.56
C LEU A 161 16.69 12.19 7.24
N LEU A 162 16.19 12.84 8.28
CA LEU A 162 15.15 13.86 8.13
C LEU A 162 15.77 15.18 7.70
N SER A 163 15.21 15.79 6.66
CA SER A 163 15.61 17.13 6.20
C SER A 163 15.21 18.20 7.20
N ASP A 164 15.86 19.37 7.13
CA ASP A 164 15.52 20.53 7.97
C ASP A 164 14.04 20.93 7.80
N GLN A 165 13.47 20.76 6.60
CA GLN A 165 12.05 21.00 6.36
C GLN A 165 11.17 20.06 7.18
N ILE A 166 11.49 18.76 7.22
CA ILE A 166 10.76 17.78 8.03
C ILE A 166 10.97 18.09 9.51
N LEU A 167 12.21 18.33 9.94
CA LEU A 167 12.55 18.67 11.33
C LEU A 167 11.84 19.95 11.79
N GLY A 168 11.66 20.93 10.92
CA GLY A 168 10.86 22.14 11.20
C GLY A 168 9.37 21.85 11.52
N ILE A 169 8.84 20.75 10.99
CA ILE A 169 7.46 20.29 11.26
C ILE A 169 7.42 19.35 12.46
N THR A 170 8.37 18.40 12.50
CA THR A 170 8.33 17.30 13.46
C THR A 170 9.11 17.59 14.75
N GLY A 171 10.09 18.49 14.72
CA GLY A 171 11.13 18.54 15.73
C GLY A 171 12.00 17.27 15.74
N ASN A 172 12.93 17.20 16.69
CA ASN A 172 13.74 16.00 16.91
C ASN A 172 12.91 14.87 17.52
N LYS A 173 13.28 13.62 17.19
CA LYS A 173 12.62 12.44 17.74
C LYS A 173 13.12 12.16 19.16
N MET A 174 12.35 12.61 20.16
CA MET A 174 12.63 12.38 21.59
C MET A 174 11.77 11.23 22.16
N ASN A 175 10.61 10.95 21.55
CA ASN A 175 9.60 10.01 22.01
C ASN A 175 9.17 9.10 20.88
N LYS A 176 8.23 8.17 21.14
CA LYS A 176 7.58 7.36 20.10
C LYS A 176 6.80 8.23 19.12
N TRP A 177 6.93 7.93 17.83
CA TRP A 177 6.23 8.60 16.74
C TRP A 177 5.20 7.68 16.12
N ILE A 178 3.94 8.12 16.07
CA ILE A 178 2.82 7.39 15.47
C ILE A 178 2.32 8.14 14.24
N GLY A 179 2.14 7.42 13.15
CA GLY A 179 1.39 7.90 11.99
C GLY A 179 -0.07 7.48 12.09
N ILE A 180 -1.00 8.36 11.73
CA ILE A 180 -2.42 8.03 11.56
C ILE A 180 -2.87 8.48 10.18
N ALA A 181 -3.33 7.52 9.35
CA ALA A 181 -3.88 7.75 8.02
C ALA A 181 -5.35 7.33 8.00
N PRO A 182 -6.29 8.23 8.38
CA PRO A 182 -7.67 7.87 8.67
C PRO A 182 -8.56 7.74 7.43
N PHE A 183 -8.03 7.93 6.23
CA PHE A 183 -8.80 7.94 5.00
C PHE A 183 -8.51 6.75 4.08
N ALA A 184 -9.46 6.43 3.21
CA ALA A 184 -9.35 5.45 2.16
C ALA A 184 -10.11 5.90 0.91
N GLN A 185 -9.93 5.20 -0.20
CA GLN A 185 -10.57 5.54 -1.47
C GLN A 185 -12.10 5.42 -1.44
N TYR A 186 -12.65 4.54 -0.60
CA TYR A 186 -14.08 4.24 -0.48
C TYR A 186 -14.54 4.42 0.95
N ASP A 187 -15.72 5.00 1.15
CA ASP A 187 -16.28 5.31 2.48
C ASP A 187 -16.47 4.05 3.34
N SER A 188 -16.83 2.93 2.73
CA SER A 188 -16.96 1.63 3.40
C SER A 188 -15.68 1.09 4.06
N LYS A 189 -14.55 1.77 3.83
CA LYS A 189 -13.23 1.47 4.40
C LYS A 189 -12.75 2.56 5.37
N ILE A 190 -13.49 3.64 5.53
CA ILE A 190 -13.12 4.77 6.40
C ILE A 190 -13.70 4.52 7.79
N TYR A 191 -12.83 4.54 8.81
CA TYR A 191 -13.25 4.52 10.19
C TYR A 191 -13.97 5.82 10.54
N PRO A 192 -15.15 5.80 11.20
CA PRO A 192 -15.92 7.00 11.49
C PRO A 192 -15.08 8.06 12.21
N LEU A 193 -15.11 9.30 11.73
CA LEU A 193 -14.22 10.36 12.22
C LEU A 193 -14.50 10.76 13.67
N ASP A 194 -15.75 10.62 14.13
CA ASP A 194 -16.12 10.81 15.52
C ASP A 194 -15.46 9.76 16.45
N LEU A 195 -15.33 8.52 15.99
CA LEU A 195 -14.61 7.46 16.70
C LEU A 195 -13.08 7.63 16.53
N MET A 196 -12.60 8.02 15.35
CA MET A 196 -11.18 8.34 15.15
C MET A 196 -10.74 9.50 16.05
N GLN A 197 -11.61 10.48 16.28
CA GLN A 197 -11.35 11.56 17.22
C GLN A 197 -11.10 11.01 18.65
N LYS A 198 -11.89 10.04 19.10
CA LYS A 198 -11.67 9.40 20.42
C LYS A 198 -10.33 8.68 20.48
N VAL A 199 -9.90 8.04 19.36
CA VAL A 199 -8.58 7.41 19.27
C VAL A 199 -7.48 8.46 19.38
N VAL A 200 -7.57 9.56 18.63
CA VAL A 200 -6.58 10.65 18.69
C VAL A 200 -6.55 11.29 20.08
N ASP A 201 -7.72 11.61 20.66
CA ASP A 201 -7.83 12.24 21.99
C ASP A 201 -7.26 11.31 23.09
N GLY A 202 -7.45 9.98 22.96
CA GLY A 202 -6.92 8.99 23.89
C GLY A 202 -5.40 8.88 23.81
N LEU A 203 -4.86 8.80 22.61
CA LEU A 203 -3.42 8.69 22.37
C LEU A 203 -2.67 10.00 22.65
N ALA A 204 -3.31 11.16 22.44
CA ALA A 204 -2.69 12.46 22.68
C ALA A 204 -2.38 12.73 24.17
N LYS A 205 -2.91 11.93 25.08
CA LYS A 205 -2.61 11.98 26.53
C LYS A 205 -1.26 11.32 26.86
N GLU A 206 -0.73 10.51 25.97
CA GLU A 206 0.53 9.79 26.17
C GLU A 206 1.74 10.66 25.78
N THR A 207 2.92 10.26 26.24
CA THR A 207 4.20 10.92 25.88
C THR A 207 4.67 10.45 24.49
N ILE A 208 3.87 10.76 23.47
CA ILE A 208 4.12 10.38 22.07
C ILE A 208 3.90 11.57 21.15
N LYS A 209 4.32 11.46 19.91
CA LYS A 209 4.00 12.40 18.85
C LYS A 209 3.18 11.73 17.76
N ILE A 210 2.10 12.37 17.35
CA ILE A 210 1.16 11.85 16.37
C ILE A 210 1.25 12.68 15.09
N PHE A 211 1.42 12.02 13.95
CA PHE A 211 1.42 12.62 12.62
C PHE A 211 0.20 12.17 11.84
N LEU A 212 -0.60 13.12 11.37
CA LEU A 212 -1.81 12.86 10.59
C LEU A 212 -1.50 12.96 9.10
N PHE A 213 -1.71 11.85 8.38
CA PHE A 213 -1.47 11.70 6.95
C PHE A 213 -2.77 11.73 6.15
N GLY A 214 -2.72 12.26 4.93
CA GLY A 214 -3.84 12.32 4.00
C GLY A 214 -3.51 13.18 2.79
N GLY A 215 -4.46 13.39 1.88
CA GLY A 215 -4.24 14.15 0.65
C GLY A 215 -5.46 14.91 0.16
N GLY A 216 -5.22 16.06 -0.47
CA GLY A 216 -6.30 16.92 -0.99
C GLY A 216 -6.99 17.76 0.08
N LYS A 217 -7.60 18.86 -0.36
CA LYS A 217 -8.14 19.90 0.53
C LYS A 217 -9.15 19.37 1.57
N LYS A 218 -10.09 18.53 1.13
CA LYS A 218 -11.15 17.99 2.02
C LYS A 218 -10.59 17.11 3.15
N GLU A 219 -9.60 16.27 2.86
CA GLU A 219 -8.98 15.45 3.90
C GLU A 219 -8.14 16.30 4.85
N ILE A 220 -7.37 17.26 4.33
CA ILE A 220 -6.57 18.19 5.14
C ILE A 220 -7.46 18.96 6.13
N GLU A 221 -8.61 19.48 5.70
CA GLU A 221 -9.57 20.15 6.59
C GLU A 221 -10.03 19.23 7.74
N LYS A 222 -10.38 17.98 7.42
CA LYS A 222 -10.78 16.98 8.42
C LYS A 222 -9.61 16.61 9.36
N LEU A 223 -8.38 16.55 8.87
CA LEU A 223 -7.20 16.30 9.72
C LEU A 223 -6.96 17.43 10.72
N TYR A 224 -7.18 18.69 10.33
CA TYR A 224 -7.10 19.81 11.28
C TYR A 224 -8.22 19.74 12.33
N GLN A 225 -9.42 19.26 11.97
CA GLN A 225 -10.49 18.99 12.95
C GLN A 225 -10.08 17.90 13.94
N LEU A 226 -9.48 16.80 13.47
CA LEU A 226 -8.97 15.71 14.31
C LEU A 226 -7.81 16.16 15.22
N LYS A 227 -6.96 17.07 14.74
CA LYS A 227 -5.83 17.61 15.51
C LYS A 227 -6.30 18.35 16.74
N LYS A 228 -7.41 19.13 16.65
CA LYS A 228 -7.84 20.06 17.71
C LYS A 228 -6.67 20.91 18.25
N GLU A 229 -6.67 21.15 19.58
CA GLU A 229 -5.62 21.90 20.29
C GLU A 229 -4.49 21.01 20.83
N HIS A 230 -4.41 19.72 20.41
CA HIS A 230 -3.37 18.81 20.89
C HIS A 230 -1.98 19.23 20.37
N PRO A 231 -1.04 19.64 21.25
CA PRO A 231 0.27 20.16 20.83
C PRO A 231 1.17 19.05 20.24
N ASN A 232 0.98 17.81 20.66
CA ASN A 232 1.72 16.64 20.19
C ASN A 232 1.10 15.97 18.95
N VAL A 233 0.03 16.53 18.38
CA VAL A 233 -0.58 16.08 17.13
C VAL A 233 -0.23 17.07 16.00
N GLN A 234 0.34 16.57 14.90
CA GLN A 234 0.76 17.38 13.77
C GLN A 234 0.11 16.89 12.48
N VAL A 235 -0.47 17.80 11.70
CA VAL A 235 -0.94 17.50 10.33
C VAL A 235 0.24 17.68 9.38
N VAL A 236 0.65 16.62 8.69
CA VAL A 236 1.75 16.64 7.70
C VAL A 236 1.24 16.70 6.26
N ALA A 237 0.00 16.32 6.04
CA ALA A 237 -0.65 16.33 4.74
C ALA A 237 -0.55 17.71 4.05
N GLY A 238 -0.06 17.71 2.81
CA GLY A 238 0.10 18.92 1.99
C GLY A 238 1.29 19.81 2.34
N LYS A 239 2.08 19.50 3.37
CA LYS A 239 3.25 20.29 3.79
C LYS A 239 4.57 19.79 3.20
N ILE A 240 4.63 18.55 2.84
CA ILE A 240 5.83 17.85 2.32
C ILE A 240 5.51 17.07 1.05
N LYS A 241 6.53 16.80 0.25
CA LYS A 241 6.42 15.98 -0.97
C LYS A 241 6.45 14.50 -0.62
N LEU A 242 6.08 13.64 -1.58
CA LEU A 242 6.02 12.19 -1.37
C LEU A 242 7.36 11.60 -0.86
N GLN A 243 8.52 12.04 -1.38
CA GLN A 243 9.82 11.57 -0.88
C GLN A 243 9.99 11.89 0.60
N GLU A 244 9.72 13.13 1.01
CA GLU A 244 9.81 13.57 2.39
C GLU A 244 8.78 12.87 3.29
N GLU A 245 7.60 12.54 2.73
CA GLU A 245 6.59 11.73 3.43
C GLU A 245 7.11 10.32 3.69
N LEU A 246 7.79 9.68 2.71
CA LEU A 246 8.44 8.38 2.90
C LEU A 246 9.55 8.46 3.96
N ASP A 247 10.37 9.52 3.93
CA ASP A 247 11.45 9.73 4.89
C ASP A 247 10.88 9.86 6.32
N LEU A 248 9.80 10.63 6.48
CA LEU A 248 9.10 10.74 7.77
C LEU A 248 8.48 9.40 8.19
N ILE A 249 7.77 8.70 7.27
CA ILE A 249 7.14 7.41 7.58
C ILE A 249 8.19 6.39 8.00
N SER A 250 9.38 6.34 7.38
CA SER A 250 10.44 5.40 7.75
C SER A 250 10.93 5.58 9.20
N ASN A 251 10.70 6.75 9.79
CA ASN A 251 11.07 7.09 11.16
C ASN A 251 9.93 6.85 12.18
N LEU A 252 8.74 6.48 11.76
CA LEU A 252 7.66 6.13 12.67
C LEU A 252 7.95 4.83 13.43
N ASP A 253 7.41 4.71 14.62
CA ASP A 253 7.42 3.48 15.40
C ASP A 253 6.20 2.62 15.09
N LEU A 254 5.07 3.27 14.68
CA LEU A 254 3.84 2.60 14.29
C LEU A 254 3.02 3.48 13.33
N MET A 255 2.31 2.83 12.40
CA MET A 255 1.30 3.45 11.54
C MET A 255 -0.07 2.83 11.82
N LEU A 256 -1.06 3.65 12.21
CA LEU A 256 -2.48 3.28 12.16
C LEU A 256 -3.05 3.71 10.81
N SER A 257 -3.57 2.77 10.05
CA SER A 257 -4.11 3.03 8.71
C SER A 257 -5.43 2.31 8.48
N MET A 258 -6.24 2.84 7.59
CA MET A 258 -7.31 2.06 6.98
C MET A 258 -6.69 0.99 6.04
N ASP A 259 -7.52 0.06 5.53
CA ASP A 259 -7.17 -0.73 4.34
C ASP A 259 -6.94 0.22 3.16
N SER A 260 -5.76 0.85 3.11
CA SER A 260 -5.42 1.96 2.20
C SER A 260 -3.93 1.98 1.83
N GLY A 261 -3.54 2.93 0.97
CA GLY A 261 -2.17 3.05 0.47
C GLY A 261 -1.12 3.29 1.56
N ASN A 262 -1.46 4.03 2.61
CA ASN A 262 -0.50 4.40 3.66
C ASN A 262 -0.04 3.20 4.49
N GLY A 263 -0.93 2.22 4.76
CA GLY A 263 -0.51 0.98 5.41
C GLY A 263 0.52 0.21 4.59
N HIS A 264 0.36 0.16 3.27
CA HIS A 264 1.33 -0.48 2.37
C HIS A 264 2.65 0.29 2.27
N ILE A 265 2.58 1.63 2.28
CA ILE A 265 3.78 2.49 2.29
C ILE A 265 4.56 2.29 3.58
N ALA A 266 3.92 2.32 4.73
CA ALA A 266 4.59 2.11 6.01
C ALA A 266 5.22 0.71 6.09
N SER A 267 4.49 -0.32 5.68
CA SER A 267 4.98 -1.70 5.73
C SER A 267 6.14 -1.98 4.76
N MET A 268 6.20 -1.33 3.58
CA MET A 268 7.35 -1.48 2.67
C MET A 268 8.64 -0.86 3.21
N LEU A 269 8.50 0.06 4.19
CA LEU A 269 9.60 0.72 4.89
C LEU A 269 9.98 0.03 6.23
N GLY A 270 9.31 -1.08 6.57
CA GLY A 270 9.59 -1.84 7.79
C GLY A 270 8.91 -1.31 9.05
N VAL A 271 7.99 -0.37 8.91
CA VAL A 271 7.22 0.18 10.04
C VAL A 271 6.14 -0.80 10.48
N ASN A 272 5.91 -0.94 11.78
CA ASN A 272 4.77 -1.68 12.33
C ASN A 272 3.45 -1.02 11.92
N VAL A 273 2.49 -1.80 11.42
CA VAL A 273 1.23 -1.27 10.89
C VAL A 273 0.04 -1.96 11.54
N ILE A 274 -0.85 -1.16 12.12
CA ILE A 274 -2.19 -1.60 12.50
C ILE A 274 -3.17 -1.11 11.44
N THR A 275 -4.02 -2.02 10.92
CA THR A 275 -5.01 -1.69 9.88
C THR A 275 -6.43 -1.95 10.35
N LEU A 276 -7.35 -1.03 9.97
CA LEU A 276 -8.79 -1.15 10.26
C LEU A 276 -9.54 -1.62 9.01
N TRP A 277 -10.36 -2.64 9.18
CA TRP A 277 -11.07 -3.32 8.10
C TRP A 277 -12.58 -3.33 8.32
N GLY A 278 -13.32 -2.71 7.41
CA GLY A 278 -14.79 -2.64 7.45
C GLY A 278 -15.44 -3.62 6.45
N ALA A 279 -15.89 -3.09 5.30
CA ALA A 279 -16.51 -3.91 4.24
C ALA A 279 -15.52 -4.86 3.54
N THR A 280 -14.23 -4.63 3.68
CA THR A 280 -13.13 -5.49 3.21
C THR A 280 -12.59 -6.38 4.34
N HIS A 281 -11.65 -7.28 4.04
CA HIS A 281 -11.04 -8.17 5.03
C HIS A 281 -9.60 -8.54 4.63
N PRO A 282 -8.67 -8.73 5.58
CA PRO A 282 -7.30 -9.14 5.29
C PRO A 282 -7.22 -10.45 4.48
N TYR A 283 -8.20 -11.34 4.61
CA TYR A 283 -8.28 -12.58 3.84
C TYR A 283 -8.40 -12.38 2.31
N SER A 284 -8.69 -11.17 1.82
CA SER A 284 -8.62 -10.86 0.39
C SER A 284 -7.19 -10.81 -0.18
N GLY A 285 -6.17 -10.92 0.70
CA GLY A 285 -4.77 -10.96 0.34
C GLY A 285 -4.13 -9.59 0.17
N PHE A 286 -4.71 -8.54 0.78
CA PHE A 286 -4.23 -7.16 0.73
C PHE A 286 -3.73 -6.65 2.10
N SER A 287 -3.47 -7.52 3.08
CA SER A 287 -2.82 -7.11 4.33
C SER A 287 -1.46 -6.48 4.03
N PRO A 288 -1.00 -5.47 4.82
CA PRO A 288 0.32 -4.91 4.67
C PRO A 288 1.44 -5.96 4.79
N PHE A 289 2.56 -5.71 4.11
CA PHE A 289 3.68 -6.65 4.03
C PHE A 289 4.27 -6.95 5.40
N ASN A 290 4.54 -8.24 5.66
CA ASN A 290 5.22 -8.72 6.87
C ASN A 290 4.58 -8.23 8.18
N GLN A 291 3.24 -8.06 8.19
CA GLN A 291 2.50 -7.72 9.40
C GLN A 291 1.75 -8.95 9.94
N PRO A 292 1.73 -9.18 11.26
CA PRO A 292 0.95 -10.25 11.85
C PRO A 292 -0.55 -9.98 11.66
N LEU A 293 -1.35 -11.04 11.55
CA LEU A 293 -2.79 -10.92 11.32
C LEU A 293 -3.52 -10.18 12.47
N GLU A 294 -3.01 -10.28 13.68
CA GLU A 294 -3.51 -9.57 14.86
C GLU A 294 -3.44 -8.04 14.78
N ASN A 295 -2.64 -7.51 13.85
CA ASN A 295 -2.58 -6.09 13.54
C ASN A 295 -3.71 -5.65 12.57
N CYS A 296 -4.50 -6.59 12.07
CA CYS A 296 -5.67 -6.32 11.24
C CYS A 296 -6.93 -6.34 12.11
N LEU A 297 -7.36 -5.17 12.59
CA LEU A 297 -8.59 -5.04 13.37
C LEU A 297 -9.79 -5.03 12.41
N THR A 298 -10.67 -6.03 12.53
CA THR A 298 -11.78 -6.23 11.61
C THR A 298 -13.12 -5.90 12.27
N ALA A 299 -14.06 -5.42 11.48
CA ALA A 299 -15.44 -5.24 11.91
C ALA A 299 -16.07 -6.58 12.33
N ASP A 300 -17.03 -6.51 13.25
CA ASP A 300 -17.70 -7.65 13.85
C ASP A 300 -18.55 -8.42 12.82
N ARG A 301 -18.14 -9.67 12.56
CA ARG A 301 -18.84 -10.58 11.64
C ARG A 301 -19.99 -11.34 12.29
N GLU A 302 -20.10 -11.38 13.59
CA GLU A 302 -21.30 -11.97 14.24
C GLU A 302 -22.47 -11.02 14.06
N LYS A 303 -22.24 -9.71 14.24
CA LYS A 303 -23.24 -8.68 13.98
C LYS A 303 -23.50 -8.48 12.48
N TYR A 304 -22.46 -8.61 11.62
CA TYR A 304 -22.53 -8.39 10.18
C TYR A 304 -22.05 -9.61 9.39
N PRO A 305 -22.84 -10.69 9.31
CA PRO A 305 -22.37 -11.99 8.81
C PRO A 305 -22.01 -12.03 7.33
N MET A 306 -22.45 -11.05 6.51
CA MET A 306 -22.06 -10.97 5.11
C MET A 306 -20.66 -10.37 4.90
N LEU A 307 -19.94 -9.91 5.95
CA LEU A 307 -18.57 -9.44 5.81
C LEU A 307 -17.61 -10.58 5.41
N PRO A 308 -16.60 -10.30 4.58
CA PRO A 308 -16.46 -9.10 3.76
C PRO A 308 -17.49 -9.06 2.61
N THR A 309 -17.97 -7.86 2.31
CA THR A 309 -18.92 -7.64 1.21
C THR A 309 -18.24 -7.24 -0.09
N SER A 310 -17.01 -6.77 0.00
CA SER A 310 -16.21 -6.28 -1.12
C SER A 310 -14.73 -6.63 -0.96
N VAL A 311 -14.04 -6.86 -2.08
CA VAL A 311 -12.58 -6.99 -2.12
C VAL A 311 -11.90 -5.63 -2.05
N TYR A 312 -12.51 -4.59 -2.64
CA TYR A 312 -11.91 -3.26 -2.81
C TYR A 312 -12.62 -2.16 -2.01
N GLY A 313 -13.74 -2.46 -1.38
CA GLY A 313 -14.57 -1.47 -0.68
C GLY A 313 -15.53 -0.69 -1.59
N ASN A 314 -15.60 -1.02 -2.87
CA ASN A 314 -16.40 -0.31 -3.88
C ASN A 314 -17.86 -0.81 -4.01
N LYS A 315 -18.34 -1.56 -3.04
CA LYS A 315 -19.72 -2.05 -2.99
C LYS A 315 -20.35 -1.61 -1.69
N GLU A 316 -21.47 -0.95 -1.80
CA GLU A 316 -22.36 -0.62 -0.71
C GLU A 316 -23.38 -1.74 -0.53
N VAL A 317 -23.69 -2.09 0.71
CA VAL A 317 -24.69 -3.08 1.08
C VAL A 317 -25.58 -2.44 2.14
N GLU A 318 -26.86 -2.37 1.85
CA GLU A 318 -27.87 -1.80 2.75
C GLU A 318 -27.80 -2.46 4.14
N GLY A 319 -27.81 -1.63 5.18
CA GLY A 319 -27.68 -2.06 6.57
C GLY A 319 -26.25 -2.40 7.00
N TYR A 320 -25.22 -2.13 6.16
CA TYR A 320 -23.82 -2.35 6.45
C TYR A 320 -23.00 -1.05 6.50
N GLU A 321 -23.66 0.10 6.59
CA GLU A 321 -23.03 1.42 6.62
C GLU A 321 -22.19 1.62 7.89
N ASP A 322 -22.63 1.03 9.00
CA ASP A 322 -22.05 1.19 10.33
C ASP A 322 -21.08 0.08 10.75
N VAL A 323 -20.64 -0.79 9.83
CA VAL A 323 -19.78 -1.93 10.16
C VAL A 323 -18.50 -1.52 10.91
N MET A 324 -17.88 -0.41 10.50
CA MET A 324 -16.66 0.10 11.13
C MET A 324 -16.87 0.56 12.57
N ARG A 325 -18.10 0.89 12.98
CA ARG A 325 -18.43 1.28 14.37
C ARG A 325 -18.37 0.13 15.36
N THR A 326 -18.25 -1.10 14.88
CA THR A 326 -18.04 -2.27 15.75
C THR A 326 -16.60 -2.42 16.24
N ILE A 327 -15.66 -1.68 15.67
CA ILE A 327 -14.29 -1.59 16.16
C ILE A 327 -14.26 -0.46 17.21
N GLU A 328 -14.27 -0.82 18.49
CA GLU A 328 -14.27 0.18 19.57
C GLU A 328 -12.94 0.95 19.62
N PRO A 329 -12.97 2.30 19.84
CA PRO A 329 -11.75 3.11 19.96
C PRO A 329 -10.75 2.60 20.98
N GLU A 330 -11.23 2.08 22.10
CA GLU A 330 -10.43 1.53 23.19
C GLU A 330 -9.61 0.32 22.76
N ILE A 331 -10.15 -0.52 21.85
CA ILE A 331 -9.41 -1.67 21.28
C ILE A 331 -8.21 -1.16 20.49
N ILE A 332 -8.39 -0.10 19.68
CA ILE A 332 -7.33 0.49 18.87
C ILE A 332 -6.28 1.12 19.77
N ILE A 333 -6.70 1.93 20.76
CA ILE A 333 -5.81 2.60 21.72
C ILE A 333 -4.98 1.59 22.48
N ASN A 334 -5.61 0.56 23.04
CA ASN A 334 -4.95 -0.46 23.85
C ASN A 334 -3.97 -1.29 22.99
N LYS A 335 -4.34 -1.62 21.74
CA LYS A 335 -3.43 -2.31 20.81
C LYS A 335 -2.19 -1.47 20.51
N ILE A 336 -2.35 -0.17 20.22
CA ILE A 336 -1.25 0.75 19.97
C ILE A 336 -0.35 0.88 21.20
N LYS A 337 -0.94 1.08 22.39
CA LYS A 337 -0.18 1.16 23.64
C LYS A 337 0.63 -0.10 23.91
N LYS A 338 0.02 -1.26 23.75
CA LYS A 338 0.69 -2.55 23.90
C LYS A 338 1.87 -2.70 22.95
N ASP A 339 1.69 -2.36 21.66
CA ASP A 339 2.71 -2.53 20.64
C ASP A 339 3.88 -1.53 20.78
N LEU A 340 3.69 -0.45 21.54
CA LEU A 340 4.70 0.58 21.78
C LEU A 340 5.26 0.57 23.21
N ASP A 341 4.80 -0.33 24.06
CA ASP A 341 5.17 -0.42 25.48
C ASP A 341 4.87 0.90 26.26
N LEU A 342 3.62 1.42 26.10
CA LEU A 342 3.13 2.67 26.73
C LEU A 342 2.23 2.40 27.94
#